data_b8c7f9bac38cd6961055970eddbbf9f6
#
_entry.id   b8c7f9bac38cd6961055970eddbbf9f6
#
_cell.length_a   1.000
_cell.length_b   1.000
_cell.length_c   1.000
_cell.angle_alpha   90.00
_cell.angle_beta   90.00
_cell.angle_gamma   90.00
#
_symmetry.space_group_name_H-M   'P 1'
#
loop_
_entity.id
_entity.type
_entity.pdbx_description
1 polymer ?
#
loop_
_entity_poly.entity_id
_entity_poly.type
_entity_poly.pdbx_seq_one_letter_code
_entity_poly.pdbx_strand_id
1 'polypeptide(L)'
;VEYETATRHYAHVDCPGHADYVKNMITGAAQMDGAILVVSAADGPMPQTREHILLARQVGVPAMVVFLNKADMVDDPELIELVEMEVRELLSSYDFPGDDIPVVVGSAYEAKIMELMDAVDAYIPIPERATDKPFLMPVEDVFTITGRGTVATGRVERGIIKVGDNIEIVGMTEEKKATVVTGVEMFRKLLDEAVAGDNIGCLLRGVDRKDIERGQVLAKPGSIHPHTKFKAEVYVLTKEEGGRHTPFFNGYRPQFYFRTTDVTGVTELPEGIEMVMPGDNVTMDVELITPIAIEPGLRFAIREGGRTVGAGVVAAINE
;
A
#
# COMPACT_ATOMS: atom_id res chain seq x y z
N VAL A 1 -11.13 9.49 6.20
CA VAL A 1 -12.48 9.64 6.79
C VAL A 1 -12.83 8.34 7.49
N GLU A 2 -13.50 8.46 8.65
CA GLU A 2 -14.00 7.34 9.46
C GLU A 2 -15.51 7.22 9.31
N TYR A 3 -16.02 6.00 9.20
CA TYR A 3 -17.46 5.70 9.25
C TYR A 3 -17.70 4.26 9.75
N GLU A 4 -18.92 3.97 10.14
CA GLU A 4 -19.33 2.71 10.73
C GLU A 4 -20.58 2.17 10.01
N THR A 5 -20.63 0.84 9.87
CA THR A 5 -21.84 0.09 9.56
C THR A 5 -22.33 -0.59 10.84
N ALA A 6 -23.40 -1.36 10.74
CA ALA A 6 -23.88 -2.13 11.88
C ALA A 6 -22.88 -3.21 12.36
N THR A 7 -21.95 -3.63 11.48
CA THR A 7 -21.05 -4.77 11.69
C THR A 7 -19.58 -4.39 11.76
N ARG A 8 -19.19 -3.25 11.17
CA ARG A 8 -17.77 -2.88 11.00
C ARG A 8 -17.51 -1.38 11.15
N HIS A 9 -16.26 -1.10 11.52
CA HIS A 9 -15.67 0.22 11.51
C HIS A 9 -14.67 0.32 10.35
N TYR A 10 -14.72 1.42 9.61
CA TYR A 10 -13.91 1.66 8.42
C TYR A 10 -13.06 2.92 8.52
N ALA A 11 -11.82 2.82 8.11
CA ALA A 11 -10.97 3.95 7.76
C ALA A 11 -10.89 4.05 6.23
N HIS A 12 -11.41 5.11 5.68
CA HIS A 12 -11.44 5.37 4.25
C HIS A 12 -10.21 6.19 3.83
N VAL A 13 -9.48 5.66 2.85
CA VAL A 13 -8.38 6.35 2.18
C VAL A 13 -8.81 6.63 0.75
N ASP A 14 -8.86 7.90 0.37
CA ASP A 14 -9.12 8.31 -1.01
C ASP A 14 -7.83 8.29 -1.82
N CYS A 15 -7.86 7.57 -2.94
CA CYS A 15 -6.73 7.44 -3.85
C CYS A 15 -6.99 8.29 -5.10
N PRO A 16 -6.27 9.40 -5.31
CA PRO A 16 -6.46 10.25 -6.48
C PRO A 16 -6.22 9.46 -7.78
N GLY A 17 -7.15 9.59 -8.73
CA GLY A 17 -7.14 8.83 -9.99
C GLY A 17 -6.11 9.29 -11.04
N HIS A 18 -5.31 10.32 -10.80
CA HIS A 18 -4.37 10.86 -11.78
C HIS A 18 -3.01 10.15 -11.71
N ALA A 19 -2.40 9.92 -12.87
CA ALA A 19 -1.10 9.23 -12.99
C ALA A 19 0.02 9.83 -12.11
N ASP A 20 -0.02 11.15 -11.85
CA ASP A 20 0.94 11.83 -10.99
C ASP A 20 0.86 11.40 -9.50
N TYR A 21 -0.26 10.80 -9.09
CA TYR A 21 -0.51 10.38 -7.70
C TYR A 21 -0.35 8.88 -7.45
N VAL A 22 0.06 8.11 -8.45
CA VAL A 22 0.33 6.66 -8.35
C VAL A 22 1.28 6.33 -7.20
N LYS A 23 2.25 7.21 -6.92
CA LYS A 23 3.11 7.12 -5.73
C LYS A 23 2.32 6.97 -4.43
N ASN A 24 1.35 7.86 -4.24
CA ASN A 24 0.53 7.89 -3.03
C ASN A 24 -0.41 6.68 -2.97
N MET A 25 -0.85 6.20 -4.14
CA MET A 25 -1.68 5.01 -4.25
C MET A 25 -0.90 3.74 -3.84
N ILE A 26 0.35 3.57 -4.29
CA ILE A 26 1.17 2.41 -3.90
C ILE A 26 1.40 2.40 -2.38
N THR A 27 1.74 3.54 -1.79
CA THR A 27 1.98 3.63 -0.35
C THR A 27 0.69 3.51 0.48
N GLY A 28 -0.45 4.00 -0.03
CA GLY A 28 -1.75 3.86 0.62
C GLY A 28 -2.37 2.48 0.41
N ALA A 29 -2.31 1.94 -0.81
CA ALA A 29 -2.92 0.67 -1.16
C ALA A 29 -2.24 -0.54 -0.49
N ALA A 30 -0.94 -0.47 -0.20
CA ALA A 30 -0.23 -1.50 0.56
C ALA A 30 -0.79 -1.73 1.98
N GLN A 31 -1.65 -0.85 2.44
CA GLN A 31 -2.25 -0.88 3.78
C GLN A 31 -3.76 -1.14 3.77
N MET A 32 -4.35 -1.37 2.59
CA MET A 32 -5.80 -1.56 2.46
C MET A 32 -6.19 -3.03 2.69
N ASP A 33 -7.26 -3.21 3.46
CA ASP A 33 -7.90 -4.52 3.70
C ASP A 33 -8.92 -4.86 2.61
N GLY A 34 -9.26 -3.89 1.76
CA GLY A 34 -10.12 -4.02 0.60
C GLY A 34 -10.15 -2.73 -0.21
N ALA A 35 -10.74 -2.76 -1.39
CA ALA A 35 -10.88 -1.58 -2.24
C ALA A 35 -12.30 -1.44 -2.81
N ILE A 36 -12.69 -0.20 -3.08
CA ILE A 36 -13.85 0.14 -3.89
C ILE A 36 -13.33 0.73 -5.20
N LEU A 37 -13.56 0.03 -6.29
CA LEU A 37 -13.25 0.50 -7.63
C LEU A 37 -14.43 1.33 -8.16
N VAL A 38 -14.22 2.62 -8.33
CA VAL A 38 -15.25 3.52 -8.87
C VAL A 38 -15.04 3.70 -10.37
N VAL A 39 -16.03 3.33 -11.17
CA VAL A 39 -16.03 3.47 -12.63
C VAL A 39 -17.25 4.26 -13.06
N SER A 40 -17.12 5.16 -14.02
CA SER A 40 -18.26 5.87 -14.60
C SER A 40 -19.08 4.92 -15.48
N ALA A 41 -20.37 4.78 -15.21
CA ALA A 41 -21.28 4.00 -16.05
C ALA A 41 -21.47 4.63 -17.44
N ALA A 42 -21.25 5.96 -17.56
CA ALA A 42 -21.38 6.67 -18.83
C ALA A 42 -20.13 6.57 -19.71
N ASP A 43 -18.93 6.49 -19.11
CA ASP A 43 -17.66 6.52 -19.85
C ASP A 43 -16.99 5.14 -19.94
N GLY A 44 -17.38 4.19 -19.08
CA GLY A 44 -16.76 2.87 -18.98
C GLY A 44 -15.37 2.89 -18.34
N PRO A 45 -14.64 1.77 -18.41
CA PRO A 45 -13.28 1.65 -17.87
C PRO A 45 -12.29 2.45 -18.69
N MET A 46 -11.63 3.41 -18.07
CA MET A 46 -10.62 4.28 -18.64
C MET A 46 -9.20 3.66 -18.49
N PRO A 47 -8.15 4.17 -19.19
CA PRO A 47 -6.78 3.72 -19.01
C PRO A 47 -6.33 3.74 -17.53
N GLN A 48 -6.74 4.76 -16.77
CA GLN A 48 -6.47 4.85 -15.34
C GLN A 48 -7.11 3.73 -14.53
N THR A 49 -8.29 3.26 -14.93
CA THR A 49 -8.97 2.12 -14.28
C THR A 49 -8.11 0.87 -14.35
N ARG A 50 -7.48 0.61 -15.51
CA ARG A 50 -6.54 -0.51 -15.70
C ARG A 50 -5.33 -0.39 -14.78
N GLU A 51 -4.75 0.79 -14.70
CA GLU A 51 -3.60 1.06 -13.84
C GLU A 51 -3.95 0.87 -12.35
N HIS A 52 -5.13 1.31 -11.91
CA HIS A 52 -5.60 1.13 -10.53
C HIS A 52 -5.80 -0.34 -10.17
N ILE A 53 -6.41 -1.14 -11.06
CA ILE A 53 -6.59 -2.58 -10.84
C ILE A 53 -5.24 -3.29 -10.77
N LEU A 54 -4.34 -3.00 -11.70
CA LEU A 54 -2.98 -3.54 -11.71
C LEU A 54 -2.24 -3.23 -10.41
N LEU A 55 -2.28 -1.98 -9.98
CA LEU A 55 -1.64 -1.55 -8.74
C LEU A 55 -2.26 -2.21 -7.50
N ALA A 56 -3.58 -2.29 -7.42
CA ALA A 56 -4.27 -2.98 -6.34
C ALA A 56 -3.80 -4.45 -6.25
N ARG A 57 -3.65 -5.12 -7.41
CA ARG A 57 -3.12 -6.49 -7.47
C ARG A 57 -1.68 -6.58 -6.97
N GLN A 58 -0.81 -5.68 -7.43
CA GLN A 58 0.62 -5.66 -7.07
C GLN A 58 0.86 -5.42 -5.58
N VAL A 59 0.11 -4.50 -4.97
CA VAL A 59 0.22 -4.23 -3.53
C VAL A 59 -0.52 -5.24 -2.67
N GLY A 60 -1.25 -6.17 -3.27
CA GLY A 60 -1.88 -7.30 -2.59
C GLY A 60 -3.20 -6.95 -1.91
N VAL A 61 -3.99 -6.04 -2.46
CA VAL A 61 -5.37 -5.81 -2.01
C VAL A 61 -6.16 -7.12 -2.12
N PRO A 62 -6.71 -7.64 -1.01
CA PRO A 62 -7.25 -9.01 -0.99
C PRO A 62 -8.60 -9.14 -1.69
N ALA A 63 -9.42 -8.09 -1.68
CA ALA A 63 -10.76 -8.10 -2.26
C ALA A 63 -11.17 -6.71 -2.71
N MET A 64 -12.07 -6.66 -3.69
CA MET A 64 -12.54 -5.41 -4.30
C MET A 64 -14.05 -5.47 -4.52
N VAL A 65 -14.72 -4.33 -4.39
CA VAL A 65 -16.13 -4.12 -4.78
C VAL A 65 -16.14 -3.05 -5.84
N VAL A 66 -17.00 -3.17 -6.85
CA VAL A 66 -17.14 -2.20 -7.92
C VAL A 66 -18.35 -1.29 -7.67
N PHE A 67 -18.18 0.01 -7.88
CA PHE A 67 -19.27 0.96 -7.91
C PHE A 67 -19.34 1.62 -9.30
N LEU A 68 -20.36 1.28 -10.08
CA LEU A 68 -20.66 1.95 -11.35
C LEU A 68 -21.43 3.25 -11.04
N ASN A 69 -20.67 4.33 -10.97
CA ASN A 69 -21.16 5.66 -10.65
C ASN A 69 -21.73 6.39 -11.86
N LYS A 70 -22.50 7.44 -11.65
CA LYS A 70 -23.17 8.25 -12.69
C LYS A 70 -24.19 7.47 -13.53
N ALA A 71 -24.84 6.47 -12.96
CA ALA A 71 -25.87 5.71 -13.64
C ALA A 71 -27.08 6.60 -14.02
N ASP A 72 -27.29 7.70 -13.31
CA ASP A 72 -28.29 8.74 -13.60
C ASP A 72 -28.05 9.48 -14.93
N MET A 73 -26.86 9.37 -15.50
CA MET A 73 -26.48 9.98 -16.79
C MET A 73 -26.65 9.02 -17.98
N VAL A 74 -27.09 7.79 -17.74
CA VAL A 74 -27.24 6.75 -18.78
C VAL A 74 -28.71 6.37 -18.89
N ASP A 75 -29.33 6.71 -20.02
CA ASP A 75 -30.74 6.43 -20.28
C ASP A 75 -31.00 4.97 -20.70
N ASP A 76 -29.97 4.30 -21.27
CA ASP A 76 -30.09 2.95 -21.80
C ASP A 76 -29.47 1.91 -20.83
N PRO A 77 -30.30 1.05 -20.22
CA PRO A 77 -29.81 0.00 -19.31
C PRO A 77 -28.82 -0.98 -19.97
N GLU A 78 -28.92 -1.24 -21.29
CA GLU A 78 -28.03 -2.15 -22.01
C GLU A 78 -26.57 -1.62 -22.01
N LEU A 79 -26.39 -0.30 -22.02
CA LEU A 79 -25.06 0.32 -21.91
C LEU A 79 -24.43 0.07 -20.53
N ILE A 80 -25.23 0.09 -19.46
CA ILE A 80 -24.75 -0.17 -18.10
C ILE A 80 -24.31 -1.64 -18.00
N GLU A 81 -25.09 -2.59 -18.54
CA GLU A 81 -24.72 -4.00 -18.58
C GLU A 81 -23.44 -4.24 -19.38
N LEU A 82 -23.26 -3.52 -20.49
CA LEU A 82 -22.03 -3.61 -21.30
C LEU A 82 -20.80 -3.14 -20.50
N VAL A 83 -20.91 -1.99 -19.82
CA VAL A 83 -19.83 -1.45 -18.96
C VAL A 83 -19.52 -2.42 -17.81
N GLU A 84 -20.53 -3.02 -17.21
CA GLU A 84 -20.33 -4.03 -16.17
C GLU A 84 -19.53 -5.22 -16.69
N MET A 85 -19.89 -5.74 -17.87
CA MET A 85 -19.16 -6.84 -18.52
C MET A 85 -17.71 -6.47 -18.79
N GLU A 86 -17.44 -5.28 -19.35
CA GLU A 86 -16.08 -4.82 -19.62
C GLU A 86 -15.24 -4.71 -18.33
N VAL A 87 -15.84 -4.23 -17.23
CA VAL A 87 -15.15 -4.14 -15.94
C VAL A 87 -14.86 -5.52 -15.38
N ARG A 88 -15.78 -6.49 -15.47
CA ARG A 88 -15.60 -7.88 -15.03
C ARG A 88 -14.50 -8.58 -15.82
N GLU A 89 -14.48 -8.44 -17.15
CA GLU A 89 -13.41 -8.96 -18.01
C GLU A 89 -12.05 -8.35 -17.64
N LEU A 90 -12.04 -7.04 -17.42
CA LEU A 90 -10.84 -6.32 -17.01
C LEU A 90 -10.29 -6.82 -15.67
N LEU A 91 -11.14 -6.98 -14.66
CA LEU A 91 -10.77 -7.52 -13.36
C LEU A 91 -10.21 -8.94 -13.47
N SER A 92 -10.86 -9.79 -14.28
CA SER A 92 -10.42 -11.17 -14.54
C SER A 92 -9.05 -11.21 -15.22
N SER A 93 -8.75 -10.27 -16.12
CA SER A 93 -7.45 -10.17 -16.79
C SER A 93 -6.28 -9.81 -15.86
N TYR A 94 -6.57 -9.30 -14.65
CA TYR A 94 -5.61 -9.00 -13.60
C TYR A 94 -5.71 -9.95 -12.40
N ASP A 95 -6.24 -11.17 -12.60
CA ASP A 95 -6.37 -12.23 -11.59
C ASP A 95 -7.27 -11.87 -10.40
N PHE A 96 -8.20 -10.95 -10.54
CA PHE A 96 -9.33 -10.82 -9.62
C PHE A 96 -10.49 -11.70 -10.08
N PRO A 97 -11.33 -12.23 -9.17
CA PRO A 97 -12.47 -13.07 -9.53
C PRO A 97 -13.62 -12.22 -10.09
N GLY A 98 -13.44 -11.67 -11.31
CA GLY A 98 -14.34 -10.67 -11.92
C GLY A 98 -15.81 -11.08 -11.95
N ASP A 99 -16.10 -12.39 -12.14
CA ASP A 99 -17.48 -12.90 -12.16
C ASP A 99 -18.16 -12.86 -10.78
N ASP A 100 -17.38 -13.03 -9.70
CA ASP A 100 -17.89 -13.11 -8.33
C ASP A 100 -17.88 -11.75 -7.61
N ILE A 101 -17.19 -10.75 -8.15
CA ILE A 101 -17.07 -9.42 -7.54
C ILE A 101 -18.43 -8.70 -7.55
N PRO A 102 -18.91 -8.19 -6.41
CA PRO A 102 -20.11 -7.38 -6.36
C PRO A 102 -19.95 -6.09 -7.17
N VAL A 103 -20.91 -5.83 -8.04
CA VAL A 103 -21.03 -4.59 -8.79
C VAL A 103 -22.31 -3.87 -8.35
N VAL A 104 -22.14 -2.69 -7.76
CA VAL A 104 -23.25 -1.84 -7.34
C VAL A 104 -23.40 -0.72 -8.35
N VAL A 105 -24.58 -0.62 -8.95
CA VAL A 105 -24.93 0.41 -9.95
C VAL A 105 -25.68 1.54 -9.27
N GLY A 106 -25.19 2.76 -9.40
CA GLY A 106 -25.84 3.90 -8.77
C GLY A 106 -25.25 5.24 -9.15
N SER A 107 -25.74 6.25 -8.45
CA SER A 107 -25.19 7.60 -8.53
C SER A 107 -24.82 8.05 -7.12
N ALA A 108 -23.62 8.57 -6.94
CA ALA A 108 -23.18 9.16 -5.68
C ALA A 108 -24.06 10.37 -5.29
N TYR A 109 -24.73 10.97 -6.27
CA TYR A 109 -25.69 12.07 -6.07
C TYR A 109 -27.04 11.58 -5.55
N GLU A 110 -27.49 10.37 -5.94
CA GLU A 110 -28.80 9.78 -5.58
C GLU A 110 -28.78 8.83 -4.38
N ALA A 111 -27.67 8.77 -3.65
CA ALA A 111 -27.52 8.08 -2.36
C ALA A 111 -27.71 6.55 -2.33
N LYS A 112 -27.30 5.78 -3.36
CA LYS A 112 -27.19 4.33 -3.27
C LYS A 112 -25.93 3.83 -2.51
N ILE A 113 -25.41 4.70 -1.64
CA ILE A 113 -24.18 4.40 -0.85
C ILE A 113 -24.43 3.28 0.15
N MET A 114 -25.65 3.11 0.65
CA MET A 114 -25.94 2.03 1.61
C MET A 114 -25.84 0.66 0.96
N GLU A 115 -26.30 0.47 -0.28
CA GLU A 115 -26.14 -0.78 -1.03
C GLU A 115 -24.66 -1.12 -1.26
N LEU A 116 -23.85 -0.08 -1.56
CA LEU A 116 -22.39 -0.23 -1.67
C LEU A 116 -21.77 -0.70 -0.35
N MET A 117 -22.18 -0.10 0.77
CA MET A 117 -21.66 -0.49 2.09
C MET A 117 -22.09 -1.89 2.50
N ASP A 118 -23.31 -2.31 2.17
CA ASP A 118 -23.79 -3.66 2.37
C ASP A 118 -22.96 -4.68 1.55
N ALA A 119 -22.63 -4.34 0.31
CA ALA A 119 -21.77 -5.17 -0.53
C ALA A 119 -20.32 -5.26 0.03
N VAL A 120 -19.77 -4.15 0.53
CA VAL A 120 -18.47 -4.11 1.20
C VAL A 120 -18.46 -4.97 2.46
N ASP A 121 -19.49 -4.86 3.31
CA ASP A 121 -19.63 -5.66 4.54
C ASP A 121 -19.72 -7.16 4.24
N ALA A 122 -20.42 -7.53 3.16
CA ALA A 122 -20.64 -8.92 2.81
C ALA A 122 -19.43 -9.57 2.10
N TYR A 123 -18.75 -8.83 1.24
CA TYR A 123 -17.75 -9.42 0.33
C TYR A 123 -16.30 -9.23 0.78
N ILE A 124 -15.93 -8.07 1.33
CA ILE A 124 -14.55 -7.85 1.77
C ILE A 124 -14.31 -8.63 3.06
N PRO A 125 -13.31 -9.53 3.09
CA PRO A 125 -13.05 -10.35 4.28
C PRO A 125 -12.61 -9.48 5.47
N ILE A 126 -12.92 -9.94 6.68
CA ILE A 126 -12.35 -9.34 7.89
C ILE A 126 -10.86 -9.66 7.90
N PRO A 127 -9.96 -8.67 7.95
CA PRO A 127 -8.53 -8.93 7.92
C PRO A 127 -8.07 -9.67 9.16
N GLU A 128 -7.20 -10.67 8.96
CA GLU A 128 -6.47 -11.29 10.06
C GLU A 128 -5.44 -10.29 10.60
N ARG A 129 -5.59 -9.93 11.87
CA ARG A 129 -4.69 -8.97 12.52
C ARG A 129 -3.55 -9.69 13.21
N ALA A 130 -2.32 -9.47 12.77
CA ALA A 130 -1.11 -10.07 13.33
C ALA A 130 -0.73 -9.45 14.70
N THR A 131 -1.58 -9.58 15.70
CA THR A 131 -1.40 -8.98 17.04
C THR A 131 -0.37 -9.72 17.92
N ASP A 132 -0.07 -10.95 17.59
CA ASP A 132 0.91 -11.82 18.26
C ASP A 132 2.37 -11.52 17.91
N LYS A 133 2.60 -10.75 16.82
CA LYS A 133 3.94 -10.37 16.37
C LYS A 133 4.44 -9.12 17.10
N PRO A 134 5.78 -8.87 17.11
CA PRO A 134 6.34 -7.63 17.63
C PRO A 134 5.75 -6.40 16.91
N PHE A 135 5.43 -5.34 17.67
CA PHE A 135 4.89 -4.10 17.12
C PHE A 135 5.75 -3.53 16.01
N LEU A 136 5.10 -3.10 14.93
CA LEU A 136 5.68 -2.35 13.83
C LEU A 136 4.63 -1.44 13.19
N MET A 137 4.99 -0.17 13.00
CA MET A 137 4.18 0.84 12.33
C MET A 137 5.05 1.66 11.36
N PRO A 138 4.84 1.59 10.05
CA PRO A 138 5.48 2.50 9.09
C PRO A 138 5.04 3.94 9.34
N VAL A 139 5.98 4.87 9.27
CA VAL A 139 5.71 6.31 9.41
C VAL A 139 5.22 6.87 8.08
N GLU A 140 4.01 7.41 8.06
CA GLU A 140 3.38 8.04 6.90
C GLU A 140 3.57 9.55 6.90
N ASP A 141 3.32 10.18 8.06
CA ASP A 141 3.50 11.61 8.25
C ASP A 141 3.98 11.92 9.65
N VAL A 142 4.59 13.11 9.79
CA VAL A 142 5.15 13.58 11.06
C VAL A 142 4.81 15.05 11.25
N PHE A 143 4.21 15.38 12.38
CA PHE A 143 3.89 16.75 12.74
C PHE A 143 4.14 17.02 14.21
N THR A 144 4.18 18.30 14.59
CA THR A 144 4.40 18.73 15.95
C THR A 144 3.13 19.36 16.51
N ILE A 145 2.73 18.92 17.70
CA ILE A 145 1.66 19.56 18.46
C ILE A 145 2.30 20.49 19.49
N THR A 146 1.99 21.77 19.41
CA THR A 146 2.53 22.77 20.33
C THR A 146 2.23 22.39 21.80
N GLY A 147 3.26 22.32 22.62
CA GLY A 147 3.17 21.95 24.02
C GLY A 147 3.01 20.45 24.33
N ARG A 148 2.88 19.58 23.30
CA ARG A 148 2.74 18.13 23.48
C ARG A 148 3.92 17.34 22.90
N GLY A 149 4.49 17.76 21.77
CA GLY A 149 5.65 17.13 21.14
C GLY A 149 5.41 16.65 19.72
N THR A 150 6.25 15.74 19.26
CA THR A 150 6.21 15.19 17.88
C THR A 150 5.27 13.97 17.84
N VAL A 151 4.42 13.96 16.82
CA VAL A 151 3.50 12.86 16.53
C VAL A 151 3.90 12.24 15.19
N ALA A 152 4.08 10.92 15.17
CA ALA A 152 4.21 10.13 13.96
C ALA A 152 2.90 9.40 13.70
N THR A 153 2.39 9.50 12.48
CA THR A 153 1.17 8.79 12.05
C THR A 153 1.50 7.63 11.14
N GLY A 154 0.66 6.62 11.17
CA GLY A 154 0.73 5.46 10.31
C GLY A 154 -0.28 4.40 10.69
N ARG A 155 -0.35 3.35 9.88
CA ARG A 155 -1.12 2.15 10.20
C ARG A 155 -0.23 1.17 10.95
N VAL A 156 -0.74 0.60 12.03
CA VAL A 156 -0.05 -0.50 12.72
C VAL A 156 -0.04 -1.72 11.80
N GLU A 157 1.13 -2.09 11.29
CA GLU A 157 1.31 -3.23 10.37
C GLU A 157 1.15 -4.55 11.13
N ARG A 158 1.69 -4.62 12.34
CA ARG A 158 1.63 -5.80 13.21
C ARG A 158 1.83 -5.45 14.69
N GLY A 159 1.42 -6.36 15.56
CA GLY A 159 1.59 -6.25 17.01
C GLY A 159 0.59 -5.32 17.68
N ILE A 160 0.93 -4.95 18.89
CA ILE A 160 0.15 -4.07 19.76
C ILE A 160 1.10 -3.00 20.30
N ILE A 161 0.62 -1.77 20.43
CA ILE A 161 1.32 -0.66 21.05
C ILE A 161 0.47 -0.08 22.18
N LYS A 162 1.11 0.22 23.30
CA LYS A 162 0.48 0.84 24.47
C LYS A 162 1.16 2.14 24.84
N VAL A 163 0.41 3.01 25.47
CA VAL A 163 0.99 4.20 26.11
C VAL A 163 1.98 3.77 27.20
N GLY A 164 3.21 4.27 27.13
CA GLY A 164 4.32 3.91 28.01
C GLY A 164 5.31 2.92 27.41
N ASP A 165 5.00 2.32 26.27
CA ASP A 165 5.90 1.36 25.63
C ASP A 165 7.18 2.02 25.10
N ASN A 166 8.30 1.30 25.23
CA ASN A 166 9.56 1.64 24.60
C ASN A 166 9.54 1.15 23.15
N ILE A 167 9.98 2.00 22.25
CA ILE A 167 10.08 1.71 20.80
C ILE A 167 11.40 2.22 20.25
N GLU A 168 11.75 1.74 19.06
CA GLU A 168 12.84 2.26 18.23
C GLU A 168 12.28 2.85 16.93
N ILE A 169 12.88 3.96 16.50
CA ILE A 169 12.72 4.53 15.16
C ILE A 169 13.83 3.94 14.32
N VAL A 170 13.48 3.24 13.23
CA VAL A 170 14.39 2.44 12.40
C VAL A 170 14.25 2.79 10.92
N GLY A 171 15.37 2.87 10.21
CA GLY A 171 15.42 3.14 8.77
C GLY A 171 15.84 4.56 8.44
N MET A 172 16.14 4.82 7.17
CA MET A 172 16.69 6.04 6.59
C MET A 172 18.09 6.42 7.11
N THR A 173 18.52 5.83 8.21
CA THR A 173 19.85 5.95 8.83
C THR A 173 20.29 4.59 9.38
N GLU A 174 21.61 4.40 9.54
CA GLU A 174 22.18 3.22 10.22
C GLU A 174 21.80 3.20 11.72
N GLU A 175 21.70 4.38 12.32
CA GLU A 175 21.44 4.53 13.76
C GLU A 175 19.95 4.39 14.05
N LYS A 176 19.65 3.64 15.11
CA LYS A 176 18.31 3.53 15.69
C LYS A 176 18.14 4.53 16.81
N LYS A 177 16.99 5.18 16.88
CA LYS A 177 16.68 6.09 17.96
C LYS A 177 15.62 5.49 18.89
N ALA A 178 15.99 5.24 20.13
CA ALA A 178 15.04 4.77 21.14
C ALA A 178 14.18 5.93 21.68
N THR A 179 12.90 5.65 21.90
CA THR A 179 11.95 6.60 22.50
C THR A 179 10.82 5.87 23.22
N VAL A 180 9.92 6.63 23.84
CA VAL A 180 8.74 6.13 24.53
C VAL A 180 7.49 6.74 23.93
N VAL A 181 6.47 5.93 23.72
CA VAL A 181 5.14 6.38 23.31
C VAL A 181 4.43 6.99 24.52
N THR A 182 4.12 8.28 24.47
CA THR A 182 3.46 9.01 25.56
C THR A 182 1.98 9.23 25.33
N GLY A 183 1.49 8.89 24.14
CA GLY A 183 0.07 8.93 23.80
C GLY A 183 -0.18 8.22 22.48
N VAL A 184 -1.34 7.62 22.38
CA VAL A 184 -1.88 7.01 21.16
C VAL A 184 -3.21 7.66 20.86
N GLU A 185 -3.40 8.11 19.63
CA GLU A 185 -4.62 8.78 19.19
C GLU A 185 -5.11 8.19 17.87
N MET A 186 -6.40 7.91 17.79
CA MET A 186 -7.07 7.50 16.56
C MET A 186 -8.32 8.35 16.38
N PHE A 187 -8.46 9.02 15.22
CA PHE A 187 -9.60 9.90 14.88
C PHE A 187 -9.97 10.89 16.00
N ARG A 188 -8.98 11.54 16.62
CA ARG A 188 -9.13 12.50 17.74
C ARG A 188 -9.62 11.87 19.05
N LYS A 189 -9.61 10.54 19.15
CA LYS A 189 -9.88 9.82 20.39
C LYS A 189 -8.55 9.31 20.97
N LEU A 190 -8.31 9.56 22.25
CA LEU A 190 -7.16 9.02 22.96
C LEU A 190 -7.43 7.55 23.28
N LEU A 191 -6.41 6.71 23.04
CA LEU A 191 -6.46 5.29 23.29
C LEU A 191 -5.36 4.90 24.30
N ASP A 192 -5.62 3.88 25.11
CA ASP A 192 -4.60 3.26 25.98
C ASP A 192 -3.69 2.32 25.18
N GLU A 193 -4.24 1.68 24.16
CA GLU A 193 -3.53 0.77 23.23
C GLU A 193 -4.11 0.83 21.82
N ALA A 194 -3.30 0.41 20.84
CA ALA A 194 -3.73 0.18 19.47
C ALA A 194 -3.15 -1.14 18.97
N VAL A 195 -3.86 -1.77 18.01
CA VAL A 195 -3.53 -3.09 17.50
C VAL A 195 -3.27 -3.06 15.99
N ALA A 196 -2.71 -4.13 15.46
CA ALA A 196 -2.50 -4.31 14.02
C ALA A 196 -3.78 -3.96 13.23
N GLY A 197 -3.64 -3.13 12.20
CA GLY A 197 -4.72 -2.63 11.36
C GLY A 197 -5.23 -1.22 11.74
N ASP A 198 -4.94 -0.72 12.94
CA ASP A 198 -5.38 0.61 13.37
C ASP A 198 -4.54 1.71 12.72
N ASN A 199 -5.18 2.79 12.27
CA ASN A 199 -4.50 4.01 11.80
C ASN A 199 -4.39 4.99 12.98
N ILE A 200 -3.17 5.23 13.44
CA ILE A 200 -2.94 5.98 14.68
C ILE A 200 -1.91 7.09 14.53
N GLY A 201 -1.94 8.00 15.49
CA GLY A 201 -0.85 8.92 15.79
C GLY A 201 -0.19 8.53 17.10
N CYS A 202 1.12 8.30 17.08
CA CYS A 202 1.94 8.06 18.25
C CYS A 202 2.65 9.34 18.68
N LEU A 203 2.37 9.82 19.91
CA LEU A 203 3.10 10.91 20.51
C LEU A 203 4.41 10.39 21.11
N LEU A 204 5.54 10.94 20.69
CA LEU A 204 6.89 10.46 21.01
C LEU A 204 7.61 11.37 21.98
N ARG A 205 8.25 10.77 23.01
CA ARG A 205 9.00 11.51 24.01
C ARG A 205 10.39 11.92 23.51
N GLY A 206 10.70 13.23 23.58
CA GLY A 206 12.06 13.70 23.30
C GLY A 206 12.55 13.48 21.87
N VAL A 207 11.62 13.40 20.93
CA VAL A 207 11.90 13.31 19.49
C VAL A 207 11.51 14.64 18.85
N ASP A 208 12.44 15.29 18.18
CA ASP A 208 12.17 16.47 17.37
C ASP A 208 11.63 16.06 16.00
N ARG A 209 10.84 16.93 15.36
CA ARG A 209 10.30 16.72 14.00
C ARG A 209 11.37 16.34 12.97
N LYS A 210 12.59 16.89 13.12
CA LYS A 210 13.74 16.62 12.23
C LYS A 210 14.41 15.26 12.43
N ASP A 211 14.12 14.58 13.53
CA ASP A 211 14.73 13.30 13.91
C ASP A 211 13.93 12.09 13.46
N ILE A 212 12.78 12.33 12.85
CA ILE A 212 11.89 11.29 12.33
C ILE A 212 11.26 11.77 11.02
N GLU A 213 11.18 10.88 10.06
CA GLU A 213 10.64 11.18 8.73
C GLU A 213 9.84 10.00 8.16
N ARG A 214 9.06 10.30 7.13
CA ARG A 214 8.36 9.29 6.34
C ARG A 214 9.35 8.28 5.78
N GLY A 215 8.99 7.00 5.83
CA GLY A 215 9.84 5.89 5.37
C GLY A 215 10.56 5.14 6.48
N GLN A 216 10.69 5.77 7.65
CA GLN A 216 11.09 5.06 8.86
C GLN A 216 9.94 4.21 9.41
N VAL A 217 10.26 3.32 10.33
CA VAL A 217 9.25 2.56 11.08
C VAL A 217 9.42 2.79 12.59
N LEU A 218 8.30 2.78 13.31
CA LEU A 218 8.29 2.62 14.76
C LEU A 218 8.18 1.13 15.04
N ALA A 219 9.07 0.57 15.82
CA ALA A 219 9.13 -0.87 16.07
C ALA A 219 9.44 -1.20 17.52
N LYS A 220 9.05 -2.41 17.94
CA LYS A 220 9.51 -2.96 19.22
C LYS A 220 11.04 -3.04 19.21
N PRO A 221 11.73 -2.64 20.29
CA PRO A 221 13.19 -2.64 20.34
C PRO A 221 13.80 -3.97 19.90
N GLY A 222 14.77 -3.91 18.98
CA GLY A 222 15.48 -5.09 18.47
C GLY A 222 14.70 -5.99 17.52
N SER A 223 13.46 -5.67 17.14
CA SER A 223 12.62 -6.53 16.30
C SER A 223 12.84 -6.38 14.80
N ILE A 224 13.44 -5.29 14.35
CA ILE A 224 13.81 -5.03 12.95
C ILE A 224 15.09 -4.21 12.88
N HIS A 225 15.80 -4.30 11.77
CA HIS A 225 17.07 -3.60 11.54
C HIS A 225 17.04 -2.87 10.20
N PRO A 226 17.82 -1.75 10.05
CA PRO A 226 18.03 -1.10 8.78
C PRO A 226 19.04 -1.91 7.96
N HIS A 227 18.77 -2.09 6.67
CA HIS A 227 19.65 -2.79 5.74
C HIS A 227 19.70 -2.06 4.40
N THR A 228 20.81 -2.17 3.70
CA THR A 228 20.99 -1.68 2.33
C THR A 228 21.06 -2.79 1.31
N LYS A 229 21.43 -4.01 1.71
CA LYS A 229 21.67 -5.12 0.78
C LYS A 229 20.74 -6.29 1.05
N PHE A 230 20.08 -6.76 0.01
CA PHE A 230 19.18 -7.90 0.10
C PHE A 230 19.09 -8.65 -1.23
N LYS A 231 18.69 -9.90 -1.14
CA LYS A 231 18.32 -10.73 -2.28
C LYS A 231 16.83 -10.60 -2.54
N ALA A 232 16.45 -10.38 -3.79
CA ALA A 232 15.09 -10.16 -4.23
C ALA A 232 14.65 -11.24 -5.22
N GLU A 233 13.40 -11.69 -5.10
CA GLU A 233 12.68 -12.36 -6.16
C GLU A 233 11.76 -11.34 -6.84
N VAL A 234 11.94 -11.12 -8.14
CA VAL A 234 11.30 -10.03 -8.88
C VAL A 234 10.61 -10.55 -10.13
N TYR A 235 9.39 -10.11 -10.35
CA TYR A 235 8.69 -10.20 -11.62
C TYR A 235 8.77 -8.85 -12.35
N VAL A 236 9.20 -8.88 -13.60
CA VAL A 236 9.31 -7.68 -14.44
C VAL A 236 8.07 -7.56 -15.33
N LEU A 237 7.31 -6.48 -15.15
CA LEU A 237 6.07 -6.28 -15.87
C LEU A 237 6.28 -6.16 -17.37
N THR A 238 5.41 -6.78 -18.15
CA THR A 238 5.37 -6.68 -19.59
C THR A 238 4.86 -5.31 -20.03
N LYS A 239 5.01 -5.00 -21.32
CA LYS A 239 4.46 -3.78 -21.94
C LYS A 239 2.93 -3.73 -21.82
N GLU A 240 2.27 -4.86 -22.01
CA GLU A 240 0.81 -5.01 -21.92
C GLU A 240 0.30 -4.73 -20.50
N GLU A 241 1.10 -5.05 -19.49
CA GLU A 241 0.84 -4.75 -18.08
C GLU A 241 1.24 -3.31 -17.69
N GLY A 242 1.59 -2.45 -18.64
CA GLY A 242 2.04 -1.07 -18.39
C GLY A 242 3.51 -0.93 -18.01
N GLY A 243 4.25 -2.03 -18.00
CA GLY A 243 5.66 -2.09 -17.64
C GLY A 243 6.63 -1.65 -18.74
N ARG A 244 7.80 -2.29 -18.76
CA ARG A 244 8.86 -2.01 -19.72
C ARG A 244 8.60 -2.70 -21.06
N HIS A 245 9.18 -2.14 -22.13
CA HIS A 245 9.24 -2.76 -23.45
C HIS A 245 10.68 -3.13 -23.88
N THR A 246 11.66 -2.81 -23.03
CA THR A 246 13.07 -3.11 -23.26
C THR A 246 13.66 -3.86 -22.07
N PRO A 247 14.66 -4.73 -22.28
CA PRO A 247 15.36 -5.39 -21.19
C PRO A 247 16.12 -4.38 -20.34
N PHE A 248 16.52 -4.81 -19.13
CA PHE A 248 17.53 -4.12 -18.34
C PHE A 248 18.73 -5.04 -18.10
N PHE A 249 19.85 -4.45 -17.78
CA PHE A 249 21.14 -5.08 -17.63
C PHE A 249 21.65 -4.95 -16.20
N ASN A 250 22.74 -5.62 -15.90
CA ASN A 250 23.43 -5.47 -14.63
C ASN A 250 23.74 -4.00 -14.32
N GLY A 251 23.58 -3.59 -13.06
CA GLY A 251 23.76 -2.20 -12.65
C GLY A 251 22.55 -1.28 -12.95
N TYR A 252 21.38 -1.83 -13.29
CA TYR A 252 20.14 -1.07 -13.43
C TYR A 252 19.79 -0.35 -12.12
N ARG A 253 19.35 0.91 -12.20
CA ARG A 253 19.16 1.79 -11.04
C ARG A 253 17.74 2.39 -10.98
N PRO A 254 16.72 1.59 -10.67
CA PRO A 254 15.36 2.07 -10.48
C PRO A 254 15.12 2.60 -9.07
N GLN A 255 13.88 2.99 -8.81
CA GLN A 255 13.36 3.27 -7.46
C GLN A 255 12.64 2.04 -6.91
N PHE A 256 13.00 1.67 -5.70
CA PHE A 256 12.36 0.59 -4.93
C PHE A 256 11.42 1.21 -3.92
N TYR A 257 10.15 0.81 -3.98
CA TYR A 257 9.10 1.31 -3.10
C TYR A 257 8.82 0.30 -2.01
N PHE A 258 9.16 0.66 -0.78
CA PHE A 258 8.89 -0.13 0.41
C PHE A 258 7.97 0.62 1.34
N ARG A 259 6.88 0.00 1.80
CA ARG A 259 5.93 0.62 2.74
C ARG A 259 5.57 2.06 2.33
N THR A 260 6.10 3.04 3.03
CA THR A 260 5.76 4.47 2.86
C THR A 260 6.82 5.29 2.12
N THR A 261 7.91 4.67 1.65
CA THR A 261 9.02 5.39 1.00
C THR A 261 9.52 4.73 -0.28
N ASP A 262 10.25 5.50 -1.07
CA ASP A 262 11.01 5.03 -2.21
C ASP A 262 12.50 5.34 -2.04
N VAL A 263 13.33 4.38 -2.43
CA VAL A 263 14.79 4.49 -2.38
C VAL A 263 15.37 3.99 -3.69
N THR A 264 16.33 4.73 -4.22
CA THR A 264 17.11 4.27 -5.38
C THR A 264 17.99 3.09 -4.97
N GLY A 265 18.00 2.05 -5.78
CA GLY A 265 18.88 0.90 -5.59
C GLY A 265 19.56 0.49 -6.89
N VAL A 266 20.64 -0.25 -6.77
CA VAL A 266 21.37 -0.87 -7.88
C VAL A 266 21.09 -2.36 -7.87
N THR A 267 20.78 -2.91 -9.04
CA THR A 267 20.58 -4.37 -9.18
C THR A 267 21.86 -5.05 -9.65
N GLU A 268 22.16 -6.20 -9.07
CA GLU A 268 23.20 -7.10 -9.49
C GLU A 268 22.57 -8.44 -9.92
N LEU A 269 22.73 -8.77 -11.21
CA LEU A 269 22.17 -9.97 -11.78
C LEU A 269 23.04 -11.18 -11.45
N PRO A 270 22.44 -12.39 -11.30
CA PRO A 270 23.20 -13.60 -11.04
C PRO A 270 24.17 -13.93 -12.19
N GLU A 271 25.22 -14.65 -11.85
CA GLU A 271 26.24 -15.10 -12.82
C GLU A 271 25.60 -15.87 -13.99
N GLY A 272 25.92 -15.49 -15.22
CA GLY A 272 25.36 -16.08 -16.44
C GLY A 272 24.07 -15.42 -16.97
N ILE A 273 23.50 -14.47 -16.25
CA ILE A 273 22.36 -13.66 -16.73
C ILE A 273 22.88 -12.28 -17.17
N GLU A 274 22.89 -12.01 -18.48
CA GLU A 274 23.35 -10.75 -19.03
C GLU A 274 22.26 -9.66 -18.99
N MET A 275 20.99 -10.07 -19.16
CA MET A 275 19.83 -9.16 -19.18
C MET A 275 18.58 -9.85 -18.67
N VAL A 276 17.61 -9.05 -18.28
CA VAL A 276 16.27 -9.48 -17.85
C VAL A 276 15.24 -8.82 -18.76
N MET A 277 14.35 -9.66 -19.33
CA MET A 277 13.30 -9.23 -20.25
C MET A 277 12.00 -8.88 -19.49
N PRO A 278 11.17 -8.00 -20.04
CA PRO A 278 9.79 -7.88 -19.59
C PRO A 278 9.06 -9.23 -19.62
N GLY A 279 8.39 -9.60 -18.52
CA GLY A 279 7.74 -10.90 -18.33
C GLY A 279 8.59 -11.93 -17.59
N ASP A 280 9.87 -11.65 -17.34
CA ASP A 280 10.75 -12.59 -16.64
C ASP A 280 10.53 -12.52 -15.12
N ASN A 281 10.74 -13.69 -14.48
CA ASN A 281 11.01 -13.83 -13.06
C ASN A 281 12.51 -13.98 -12.83
N VAL A 282 13.07 -13.16 -11.95
CA VAL A 282 14.50 -13.17 -11.68
C VAL A 282 14.77 -13.05 -10.18
N THR A 283 15.75 -13.83 -9.71
CA THR A 283 16.35 -13.62 -8.39
C THR A 283 17.60 -12.78 -8.58
N MET A 284 17.70 -11.64 -7.92
CA MET A 284 18.83 -10.71 -8.04
C MET A 284 19.22 -10.12 -6.70
N ASP A 285 20.43 -9.63 -6.61
CA ASP A 285 20.89 -8.86 -5.47
C ASP A 285 20.62 -7.38 -5.69
N VAL A 286 20.24 -6.69 -4.62
CA VAL A 286 19.91 -5.26 -4.64
C VAL A 286 20.71 -4.54 -3.57
N GLU A 287 21.33 -3.42 -3.93
CA GLU A 287 21.97 -2.50 -3.00
C GLU A 287 21.30 -1.13 -3.05
N LEU A 288 20.67 -0.74 -1.95
CA LEU A 288 20.01 0.55 -1.79
C LEU A 288 21.01 1.64 -1.42
N ILE A 289 20.76 2.87 -1.86
CA ILE A 289 21.60 4.04 -1.50
C ILE A 289 21.34 4.52 -0.08
N THR A 290 20.24 4.10 0.55
CA THR A 290 19.82 4.51 1.90
C THR A 290 19.35 3.28 2.64
N PRO A 291 19.77 3.07 3.91
CA PRO A 291 19.32 1.93 4.70
C PRO A 291 17.84 2.08 5.06
N ILE A 292 17.07 1.03 4.90
CA ILE A 292 15.65 0.99 5.28
C ILE A 292 15.35 -0.24 6.14
N ALA A 293 14.29 -0.14 6.93
CA ALA A 293 13.82 -1.26 7.75
C ALA A 293 13.18 -2.32 6.86
N ILE A 294 13.95 -3.36 6.50
CA ILE A 294 13.49 -4.49 5.68
C ILE A 294 13.72 -5.83 6.38
N GLU A 295 12.93 -6.79 5.99
CA GLU A 295 12.99 -8.17 6.49
C GLU A 295 12.56 -9.14 5.38
N PRO A 296 12.94 -10.42 5.45
CA PRO A 296 12.48 -11.43 4.49
C PRO A 296 10.94 -11.50 4.44
N GLY A 297 10.40 -11.63 3.23
CA GLY A 297 8.96 -11.64 2.97
C GLY A 297 8.35 -10.26 2.71
N LEU A 298 9.08 -9.16 2.93
CA LEU A 298 8.59 -7.83 2.62
C LEU A 298 8.46 -7.63 1.11
N ARG A 299 7.26 -7.25 0.66
CA ARG A 299 6.99 -6.92 -0.75
C ARG A 299 7.40 -5.50 -1.08
N PHE A 300 7.75 -5.29 -2.34
CA PHE A 300 8.10 -3.96 -2.87
C PHE A 300 7.72 -3.85 -4.34
N ALA A 301 7.56 -2.60 -4.80
CA ALA A 301 7.41 -2.28 -6.21
C ALA A 301 8.69 -1.64 -6.76
N ILE A 302 8.97 -1.89 -8.05
CA ILE A 302 10.07 -1.25 -8.79
C ILE A 302 9.47 -0.24 -9.76
N ARG A 303 9.99 0.99 -9.74
CA ARG A 303 9.51 2.07 -10.61
C ARG A 303 10.64 2.77 -11.36
N GLU A 304 10.29 3.18 -12.58
CA GLU A 304 11.13 3.96 -13.47
C GLU A 304 10.30 5.01 -14.22
N GLY A 305 10.74 6.27 -14.23
CA GLY A 305 10.06 7.33 -14.98
C GLY A 305 8.58 7.50 -14.64
N GLY A 306 8.19 7.26 -13.38
CA GLY A 306 6.80 7.38 -12.92
C GLY A 306 5.92 6.16 -13.16
N ARG A 307 6.45 5.08 -13.77
CA ARG A 307 5.72 3.82 -14.06
C ARG A 307 6.22 2.69 -13.17
N THR A 308 5.33 1.81 -12.75
CA THR A 308 5.70 0.54 -12.14
C THR A 308 6.19 -0.40 -13.23
N VAL A 309 7.41 -0.91 -13.06
CA VAL A 309 8.07 -1.78 -14.05
C VAL A 309 8.34 -3.18 -13.52
N GLY A 310 8.10 -3.40 -12.24
CA GLY A 310 8.24 -4.70 -11.62
C GLY A 310 7.70 -4.70 -10.19
N ALA A 311 7.53 -5.89 -9.66
CA ALA A 311 7.18 -6.15 -8.27
C ALA A 311 8.04 -7.29 -7.74
N GLY A 312 8.35 -7.26 -6.47
CA GLY A 312 9.21 -8.28 -5.87
C GLY A 312 8.97 -8.47 -4.39
N VAL A 313 9.67 -9.45 -3.86
CA VAL A 313 9.71 -9.78 -2.44
C VAL A 313 11.17 -9.91 -1.98
N VAL A 314 11.46 -9.45 -0.77
CA VAL A 314 12.76 -9.66 -0.13
C VAL A 314 12.89 -11.14 0.23
N ALA A 315 13.77 -11.87 -0.45
CA ALA A 315 14.00 -13.30 -0.21
C ALA A 315 14.96 -13.53 0.98
N ALA A 316 16.01 -12.71 1.06
CA ALA A 316 16.99 -12.78 2.14
C ALA A 316 17.68 -11.41 2.33
N ILE A 317 18.21 -11.18 3.52
CA ILE A 317 19.08 -10.04 3.81
C ILE A 317 20.52 -10.46 3.55
N ASN A 318 21.26 -9.65 2.80
CA ASN A 318 22.70 -9.81 2.57
C ASN A 318 23.43 -8.83 3.48
N GLU A 319 24.26 -9.32 4.38
CA GLU A 319 25.13 -8.48 5.24
C GLU A 319 26.44 -8.12 4.54
#